data_1c53494687b5fa597b89092801854e16
#
_entry.id   1c53494687b5fa597b89092801854e16
#
_cell.length_a   1.000
_cell.length_b   1.000
_cell.length_c   1.000
_cell.angle_alpha   90.00
_cell.angle_beta   90.00
_cell.angle_gamma   90.00
#
_symmetry.space_group_name_H-M   'P 1'
#
loop_
_entity.id
_entity.type
_entity.pdbx_description
1 polymer ?
#
loop_
_entity_poly.entity_id
_entity_poly.type
_entity_poly.pdbx_seq_one_letter_code
_entity_poly.pdbx_strand_id
1 'polypeptide(L)'
;MKKIVMGVLFLCMGIVCSAEDITIRYNGDKAKVQLSKKDSVQVTVNGASVNIESSYQDHKLSLRLTGSSDDGQLTLKTKGKAKITLDGLTLTSQEGAPIHLKNKKKVEIVAKKGTVNTLSVTACNDTVNHKGAVIWAKDKLLLSGKGTLNIIATGDGCRGIKSKKDVTIEDVTLNVTTSGNNLGEKPFGFGGFPGGPEGGFPMAGDSTMRGGFPGGPGGMPPFNFDDIPEEVKQQFEEMRRQFEERMAGDSTSLGGFPGFPGGGMMPFGGMRPKDGDSIEGGFPDFGGGGFGGKHKYVASTKGIASKGKITINSGTITVRTSTPGAEGIEGKEGIVFNGGNIDVLSPDDAINAGACIEFNGAHVLARSTGNDAVDSNPKGGFFMPFGSNEQNNDPAIIIRGGTVYAWSQVGSPEEGLDCDFAPLVIEGGEVFSVGGGMGEMPSVPTNDTAKQPTILLIGINIQQDEPIQIYDADAKLITTVTIPFSLRRSASLVTNPAFKLGGTYTVKTKGYEKTFTLNEAFTAVR
;
A
#
# COMPACT_ATOMS: atom_id res chain seq x y z
N MET A 1 -14.01 43.35 69.38
CA MET A 1 -14.21 42.16 68.50
C MET A 1 -14.19 42.65 67.08
N LYS A 2 -13.05 42.47 66.36
CA LYS A 2 -12.92 42.83 64.95
C LYS A 2 -13.27 41.58 64.09
N LYS A 3 -14.29 41.65 63.26
CA LYS A 3 -14.65 40.62 62.35
C LYS A 3 -13.71 40.72 61.14
N ILE A 4 -12.90 39.66 60.89
CA ILE A 4 -12.10 39.49 59.70
C ILE A 4 -13.03 38.85 58.65
N VAL A 5 -13.31 39.57 57.59
CA VAL A 5 -13.98 39.04 56.41
C VAL A 5 -12.89 38.50 55.48
N MET A 6 -12.82 37.17 55.37
CA MET A 6 -11.91 36.46 54.45
C MET A 6 -12.58 36.38 53.06
N GLY A 7 -12.15 37.25 52.16
CA GLY A 7 -12.60 37.23 50.78
C GLY A 7 -11.93 36.07 50.06
N VAL A 8 -12.71 35.09 49.62
CA VAL A 8 -12.26 34.02 48.71
C VAL A 8 -12.17 34.62 47.31
N LEU A 9 -10.93 34.80 46.84
CA LEU A 9 -10.66 35.20 45.46
C LEU A 9 -10.80 33.96 44.57
N PHE A 10 -11.93 33.83 43.90
CA PHE A 10 -12.10 32.83 42.82
C PHE A 10 -11.24 33.29 41.64
N LEU A 11 -10.06 32.64 41.47
CA LEU A 11 -9.26 32.77 40.29
C LEU A 11 -9.93 31.94 39.19
N CYS A 12 -10.82 32.53 38.40
CA CYS A 12 -11.28 31.97 37.15
C CYS A 12 -10.08 31.86 36.23
N MET A 13 -9.41 30.69 36.19
CA MET A 13 -8.56 30.32 35.06
C MET A 13 -9.44 30.29 33.82
N GLY A 14 -9.50 31.40 33.11
CA GLY A 14 -10.08 31.47 31.77
C GLY A 14 -9.30 30.50 30.87
N ILE A 15 -9.93 29.40 30.55
CA ILE A 15 -9.50 28.58 29.42
C ILE A 15 -9.58 29.50 28.20
N VAL A 16 -8.43 30.01 27.74
CA VAL A 16 -8.34 30.73 26.48
C VAL A 16 -8.60 29.68 25.39
N CYS A 17 -9.86 29.45 25.10
CA CYS A 17 -10.27 28.72 23.92
C CYS A 17 -9.92 29.63 22.74
N SER A 18 -8.79 29.39 22.08
CA SER A 18 -8.46 30.11 20.86
C SER A 18 -9.57 29.83 19.84
N ALA A 19 -10.34 30.87 19.48
CA ALA A 19 -11.38 30.73 18.48
C ALA A 19 -10.73 30.32 17.15
N GLU A 20 -11.32 29.33 16.47
CA GLU A 20 -10.88 28.97 15.11
C GLU A 20 -11.08 30.18 14.17
N ASP A 21 -10.18 30.34 13.20
CA ASP A 21 -10.27 31.43 12.23
C ASP A 21 -11.56 31.32 11.39
N ILE A 22 -11.96 30.10 11.06
CA ILE A 22 -13.13 29.78 10.25
C ILE A 22 -13.91 28.62 10.86
N THR A 23 -15.21 28.83 11.05
CA THR A 23 -16.11 27.73 11.43
C THR A 23 -17.12 27.50 10.30
N ILE A 24 -17.23 26.25 9.85
CA ILE A 24 -18.16 25.80 8.81
C ILE A 24 -19.13 24.83 9.44
N ARG A 25 -20.42 25.14 9.35
CA ARG A 25 -21.50 24.24 9.77
C ARG A 25 -22.33 23.84 8.58
N TYR A 26 -22.30 22.56 8.27
CA TYR A 26 -23.16 21.95 7.24
C TYR A 26 -24.52 21.62 7.83
N ASN A 27 -25.57 21.83 7.03
CA ASN A 27 -26.95 21.53 7.40
C ASN A 27 -27.75 21.22 6.14
N GLY A 28 -27.77 19.93 5.75
CA GLY A 28 -28.38 19.46 4.51
C GLY A 28 -27.73 20.09 3.28
N ASP A 29 -28.52 20.77 2.47
CA ASP A 29 -28.11 21.42 1.23
C ASP A 29 -27.38 22.77 1.38
N LYS A 30 -27.10 23.19 2.62
CA LYS A 30 -26.49 24.48 2.93
C LYS A 30 -25.32 24.39 3.87
N ALA A 31 -24.39 25.32 3.72
CA ALA A 31 -23.32 25.56 4.67
C ALA A 31 -23.37 27.00 5.20
N LYS A 32 -23.17 27.14 6.51
CA LYS A 32 -22.99 28.44 7.15
C LYS A 32 -21.52 28.60 7.54
N VAL A 33 -20.91 29.69 7.07
CA VAL A 33 -19.51 30.01 7.37
C VAL A 33 -19.44 31.21 8.30
N GLN A 34 -18.66 31.09 9.38
CA GLN A 34 -18.35 32.18 10.30
C GLN A 34 -16.84 32.42 10.25
N LEU A 35 -16.45 33.68 10.06
CA LEU A 35 -15.07 34.14 10.04
C LEU A 35 -14.78 34.95 11.30
N SER A 36 -13.75 34.57 12.05
CA SER A 36 -13.25 35.35 13.19
C SER A 36 -12.31 36.48 12.72
N LYS A 37 -11.60 36.27 11.60
CA LYS A 37 -10.74 37.24 10.94
C LYS A 37 -11.08 37.28 9.45
N LYS A 38 -11.26 38.49 8.93
CA LYS A 38 -11.68 38.67 7.52
C LYS A 38 -10.54 38.98 6.55
N ASP A 39 -9.39 39.37 7.09
CA ASP A 39 -8.26 39.77 6.28
C ASP A 39 -7.57 38.56 5.65
N SER A 40 -7.25 38.66 4.38
CA SER A 40 -6.50 37.62 3.63
C SER A 40 -7.20 36.26 3.42
N VAL A 41 -8.53 36.20 3.66
CA VAL A 41 -9.34 35.00 3.40
C VAL A 41 -10.56 35.40 2.55
N GLN A 42 -10.71 34.72 1.41
CA GLN A 42 -11.91 34.82 0.56
C GLN A 42 -12.72 33.54 0.71
N VAL A 43 -14.03 33.69 0.89
CA VAL A 43 -14.95 32.57 1.05
C VAL A 43 -16.08 32.71 0.06
N THR A 44 -16.33 31.65 -0.69
CA THR A 44 -17.51 31.52 -1.58
C THR A 44 -18.31 30.31 -1.15
N VAL A 45 -19.60 30.49 -0.94
CA VAL A 45 -20.54 29.43 -0.54
C VAL A 45 -21.61 29.30 -1.62
N ASN A 46 -21.80 28.09 -2.13
CA ASN A 46 -22.86 27.73 -3.03
C ASN A 46 -23.56 26.47 -2.50
N GLY A 47 -24.73 26.61 -1.88
CA GLY A 47 -25.38 25.53 -1.15
C GLY A 47 -24.49 24.97 -0.04
N ALA A 48 -24.16 23.69 -0.08
CA ALA A 48 -23.23 23.04 0.82
C ALA A 48 -21.79 22.97 0.26
N SER A 49 -21.51 23.56 -0.90
CA SER A 49 -20.15 23.66 -1.44
C SER A 49 -19.47 24.94 -0.95
N VAL A 50 -18.36 24.80 -0.24
CA VAL A 50 -17.60 25.89 0.36
C VAL A 50 -16.22 25.96 -0.29
N ASN A 51 -15.88 27.12 -0.87
CA ASN A 51 -14.54 27.39 -1.39
C ASN A 51 -13.86 28.45 -0.53
N ILE A 52 -12.65 28.15 -0.06
CA ILE A 52 -11.84 29.05 0.74
C ILE A 52 -10.51 29.28 0.05
N GLU A 53 -10.17 30.53 -0.19
CA GLU A 53 -8.83 30.92 -0.64
C GLU A 53 -8.15 31.76 0.45
N SER A 54 -6.97 31.33 0.90
CA SER A 54 -6.18 32.04 1.88
C SER A 54 -4.83 32.44 1.33
N SER A 55 -4.49 33.70 1.49
CA SER A 55 -3.16 34.24 1.15
C SER A 55 -2.19 34.19 2.32
N TYR A 56 -2.59 33.75 3.51
CA TYR A 56 -1.71 33.60 4.66
C TYR A 56 -0.51 32.72 4.34
N GLN A 57 0.69 33.17 4.74
CA GLN A 57 1.94 32.42 4.57
C GLN A 57 2.54 31.98 5.91
N ASP A 58 2.53 32.88 6.88
CA ASP A 58 3.17 32.69 8.19
C ASP A 58 2.17 32.33 9.29
N HIS A 59 0.89 32.62 9.08
CA HIS A 59 -0.18 32.20 9.98
C HIS A 59 -0.69 30.81 9.59
N LYS A 60 -0.82 29.91 10.58
CA LYS A 60 -1.47 28.61 10.39
C LYS A 60 -2.98 28.81 10.42
N LEU A 61 -3.61 28.75 9.25
CA LEU A 61 -5.07 28.88 9.14
C LEU A 61 -5.78 27.74 9.87
N SER A 62 -6.70 28.04 10.77
CA SER A 62 -7.48 27.05 11.50
C SER A 62 -8.95 27.04 11.09
N LEU A 63 -9.45 25.83 10.76
CA LEU A 63 -10.83 25.60 10.35
C LEU A 63 -11.47 24.58 11.29
N ARG A 64 -12.75 24.77 11.61
CA ARG A 64 -13.59 23.79 12.27
C ARG A 64 -14.78 23.45 11.39
N LEU A 65 -14.98 22.18 11.11
CA LEU A 65 -16.07 21.65 10.30
C LEU A 65 -16.99 20.80 11.18
N THR A 66 -18.31 21.03 11.07
CA THR A 66 -19.31 20.31 11.87
C THR A 66 -20.62 20.18 11.09
N GLY A 67 -21.50 19.30 11.56
CA GLY A 67 -22.83 19.08 10.96
C GLY A 67 -22.83 18.03 9.84
N SER A 68 -23.84 18.10 8.96
CA SER A 68 -24.00 17.08 7.94
C SER A 68 -24.50 17.64 6.61
N SER A 69 -24.07 17.01 5.52
CA SER A 69 -24.59 17.25 4.17
C SER A 69 -24.45 15.98 3.33
N ASP A 70 -25.48 15.69 2.54
CA ASP A 70 -25.50 14.55 1.62
C ASP A 70 -24.93 14.91 0.23
N ASP A 71 -24.70 16.21 0.00
CA ASP A 71 -23.96 16.72 -1.18
C ASP A 71 -23.24 18.01 -0.83
N GLY A 72 -22.11 17.89 -0.12
CA GLY A 72 -21.33 19.02 0.35
C GLY A 72 -19.82 18.83 0.11
N GLN A 73 -19.15 19.96 -0.03
CA GLN A 73 -17.71 19.98 -0.32
C GLN A 73 -17.00 21.11 0.41
N LEU A 74 -15.73 20.89 0.73
CA LEU A 74 -14.76 21.92 1.08
C LEU A 74 -13.63 21.92 0.08
N THR A 75 -13.44 23.00 -0.66
CA THR A 75 -12.21 23.28 -1.39
C THR A 75 -11.40 24.32 -0.62
N LEU A 76 -10.20 23.96 -0.20
CA LEU A 76 -9.27 24.85 0.48
C LEU A 76 -8.04 25.11 -0.40
N LYS A 77 -7.86 26.34 -0.86
CA LYS A 77 -6.64 26.82 -1.52
C LYS A 77 -5.88 27.70 -0.53
N THR A 78 -4.70 27.25 -0.11
CA THR A 78 -3.86 27.96 0.86
C THR A 78 -2.39 27.99 0.43
N LYS A 79 -1.72 29.12 0.69
CA LYS A 79 -0.27 29.27 0.52
C LYS A 79 0.50 28.83 1.75
N GLY A 80 -0.10 28.95 2.94
CA GLY A 80 0.47 28.59 4.24
C GLY A 80 0.04 27.21 4.73
N LYS A 81 0.45 26.89 5.97
CA LYS A 81 -0.04 25.71 6.69
C LYS A 81 -1.50 25.91 7.09
N ALA A 82 -2.26 24.82 7.16
CA ALA A 82 -3.62 24.85 7.70
C ALA A 82 -3.89 23.67 8.61
N LYS A 83 -4.87 23.84 9.49
CA LYS A 83 -5.44 22.82 10.35
C LYS A 83 -6.94 22.79 10.16
N ILE A 84 -7.49 21.62 9.89
CA ILE A 84 -8.91 21.38 9.72
C ILE A 84 -9.35 20.43 10.83
N THR A 85 -10.13 20.94 11.78
CA THR A 85 -10.70 20.13 12.86
C THR A 85 -12.08 19.62 12.44
N LEU A 86 -12.23 18.32 12.37
CA LEU A 86 -13.52 17.64 12.14
C LEU A 86 -14.17 17.39 13.51
N ASP A 87 -15.35 17.94 13.73
CA ASP A 87 -16.06 17.91 15.00
C ASP A 87 -17.49 17.40 14.82
N GLY A 88 -17.62 16.08 14.67
CA GLY A 88 -18.89 15.42 14.40
C GLY A 88 -19.42 15.74 12.99
N LEU A 89 -18.54 15.70 12.00
CA LEU A 89 -18.87 16.00 10.61
C LEU A 89 -19.31 14.73 9.86
N THR A 90 -20.44 14.81 9.15
CA THR A 90 -20.81 13.85 8.11
C THR A 90 -20.95 14.58 6.79
N LEU A 91 -20.06 14.31 5.84
CA LEU A 91 -20.01 15.02 4.57
C LEU A 91 -19.87 14.03 3.42
N THR A 92 -20.93 13.95 2.62
CA THR A 92 -20.96 13.19 1.37
C THR A 92 -20.82 14.15 0.19
N SER A 93 -20.14 13.75 -0.87
CA SER A 93 -20.11 14.46 -2.14
C SER A 93 -20.50 13.52 -3.28
N GLN A 94 -21.30 14.03 -4.21
CA GLN A 94 -21.75 13.31 -5.40
C GLN A 94 -20.93 13.67 -6.65
N GLU A 95 -20.03 14.67 -6.58
CA GLU A 95 -19.31 15.18 -7.76
C GLU A 95 -17.78 15.18 -7.62
N GLY A 96 -17.23 14.63 -6.56
CA GLY A 96 -15.79 14.61 -6.35
C GLY A 96 -15.38 14.70 -4.88
N ALA A 97 -14.18 15.14 -4.60
CA ALA A 97 -13.66 15.10 -3.24
C ALA A 97 -14.44 15.98 -2.25
N PRO A 98 -15.09 15.42 -1.22
CA PRO A 98 -15.69 16.21 -0.14
C PRO A 98 -14.67 17.09 0.59
N ILE A 99 -13.39 16.69 0.65
CA ILE A 99 -12.29 17.54 1.10
C ILE A 99 -11.23 17.64 0.01
N HIS A 100 -11.18 18.78 -0.65
CA HIS A 100 -10.23 19.07 -1.73
C HIS A 100 -9.22 20.13 -1.29
N LEU A 101 -7.97 19.74 -1.11
CA LEU A 101 -6.89 20.59 -0.62
C LEU A 101 -5.95 21.01 -1.77
N LYS A 102 -6.08 22.26 -2.22
CA LYS A 102 -5.16 22.91 -3.17
C LYS A 102 -4.03 23.63 -2.42
N ASN A 103 -3.45 22.93 -1.45
CA ASN A 103 -2.42 23.45 -0.55
C ASN A 103 -1.04 23.53 -1.24
N LYS A 104 -0.18 24.42 -0.71
CA LYS A 104 1.25 24.52 -1.07
C LYS A 104 2.19 24.15 0.08
N LYS A 105 1.65 23.94 1.28
CA LYS A 105 2.35 23.48 2.49
C LYS A 105 1.46 22.46 3.21
N LYS A 106 2.01 21.79 4.23
CA LYS A 106 1.30 20.76 4.99
C LYS A 106 -0.05 21.24 5.50
N VAL A 107 -1.10 20.46 5.25
CA VAL A 107 -2.41 20.57 5.89
C VAL A 107 -2.60 19.42 6.85
N GLU A 108 -3.06 19.73 8.04
CA GLU A 108 -3.41 18.78 9.09
C GLU A 108 -4.93 18.67 9.16
N ILE A 109 -5.47 17.45 9.08
CA ILE A 109 -6.87 17.12 9.35
C ILE A 109 -6.91 16.40 10.69
N VAL A 110 -7.65 16.95 11.63
CA VAL A 110 -7.74 16.44 13.01
C VAL A 110 -9.13 15.89 13.25
N ALA A 111 -9.24 14.60 13.51
CA ALA A 111 -10.46 14.02 14.08
C ALA A 111 -10.52 14.38 15.58
N LYS A 112 -11.43 15.25 15.96
CA LYS A 112 -11.53 15.73 17.35
C LYS A 112 -11.83 14.57 18.30
N LYS A 113 -11.16 14.55 19.43
CA LYS A 113 -11.36 13.52 20.47
C LYS A 113 -12.84 13.36 20.83
N GLY A 114 -13.30 12.12 20.86
CA GLY A 114 -14.68 11.77 21.24
C GLY A 114 -15.71 12.04 20.15
N THR A 115 -15.30 12.40 18.92
CA THR A 115 -16.21 12.53 17.79
C THR A 115 -16.00 11.42 16.77
N VAL A 116 -17.07 11.11 16.06
CA VAL A 116 -17.06 10.28 14.86
C VAL A 116 -17.31 11.19 13.67
N ASN A 117 -16.43 11.12 12.67
CA ASN A 117 -16.51 11.92 11.47
C ASN A 117 -16.59 10.96 10.27
N THR A 118 -17.46 11.25 9.32
CA THR A 118 -17.65 10.43 8.13
C THR A 118 -17.55 11.32 6.89
N LEU A 119 -16.62 10.96 6.00
CA LEU A 119 -16.45 11.61 4.70
C LEU A 119 -16.69 10.57 3.62
N SER A 120 -17.54 10.90 2.63
CA SER A 120 -17.93 9.95 1.58
C SER A 120 -17.90 10.59 0.21
N VAL A 121 -17.56 9.80 -0.82
CA VAL A 121 -17.75 10.15 -2.22
C VAL A 121 -18.51 9.04 -2.94
N THR A 122 -19.61 9.41 -3.63
CA THR A 122 -20.47 8.45 -4.34
C THR A 122 -20.28 8.49 -5.85
N ALA A 123 -19.74 9.59 -6.39
CA ALA A 123 -19.42 9.72 -7.80
C ALA A 123 -18.20 10.63 -7.99
N CYS A 124 -17.49 10.43 -9.10
CA CYS A 124 -16.39 11.28 -9.52
C CYS A 124 -16.57 11.67 -10.99
N ASN A 125 -17.17 12.82 -11.21
CA ASN A 125 -17.44 13.33 -12.56
C ASN A 125 -16.19 13.94 -13.24
N ASP A 126 -15.12 14.22 -12.47
CA ASP A 126 -13.86 14.77 -13.00
C ASP A 126 -12.85 13.66 -13.31
N THR A 127 -13.16 12.87 -14.34
CA THR A 127 -12.26 11.81 -14.83
C THR A 127 -11.01 12.38 -15.50
N VAL A 128 -11.07 13.61 -16.02
CA VAL A 128 -9.95 14.25 -16.75
C VAL A 128 -8.81 14.64 -15.81
N ASN A 129 -9.13 15.16 -14.62
CA ASN A 129 -8.12 15.60 -13.65
C ASN A 129 -7.86 14.57 -12.53
N HIS A 130 -8.49 13.39 -12.60
CA HIS A 130 -8.32 12.30 -11.62
C HIS A 130 -8.47 12.73 -10.15
N LYS A 131 -9.45 13.60 -9.86
CA LYS A 131 -9.72 14.10 -8.50
C LYS A 131 -10.61 13.17 -7.68
N GLY A 132 -10.83 11.94 -8.17
CA GLY A 132 -11.59 10.93 -7.48
C GLY A 132 -10.90 10.48 -6.19
N ALA A 133 -11.24 11.12 -5.09
CA ALA A 133 -10.85 10.70 -3.75
C ALA A 133 -11.76 11.39 -2.72
N VAL A 134 -11.95 10.76 -1.56
CA VAL A 134 -12.67 11.40 -0.45
C VAL A 134 -11.84 12.56 0.12
N ILE A 135 -10.55 12.33 0.34
CA ILE A 135 -9.61 13.41 0.66
C ILE A 135 -8.57 13.48 -0.46
N TRP A 136 -8.54 14.61 -1.15
CA TRP A 136 -7.53 14.87 -2.16
C TRP A 136 -6.62 16.02 -1.73
N ALA A 137 -5.31 15.78 -1.63
CA ALA A 137 -4.31 16.75 -1.23
C ALA A 137 -3.26 16.97 -2.33
N LYS A 138 -2.99 18.26 -2.65
CA LYS A 138 -1.94 18.63 -3.62
C LYS A 138 -0.54 18.56 -3.02
N ASP A 139 -0.41 18.71 -1.71
CA ASP A 139 0.85 18.72 -0.97
C ASP A 139 0.72 17.84 0.29
N LYS A 140 1.67 17.91 1.20
CA LYS A 140 1.75 17.09 2.41
C LYS A 140 0.47 17.12 3.23
N LEU A 141 0.02 15.95 3.63
CA LEU A 141 -1.16 15.71 4.45
C LEU A 141 -0.78 15.06 5.77
N LEU A 142 -1.30 15.58 6.88
CA LEU A 142 -1.25 14.93 8.18
C LEU A 142 -2.69 14.61 8.61
N LEU A 143 -2.97 13.36 8.93
CA LEU A 143 -4.20 12.92 9.59
C LEU A 143 -3.88 12.62 11.04
N SER A 144 -4.59 13.26 11.95
CA SER A 144 -4.29 13.17 13.38
C SER A 144 -5.54 13.28 14.26
N GLY A 145 -5.34 13.18 15.57
CA GLY A 145 -6.37 13.39 16.58
C GLY A 145 -6.93 12.09 17.14
N LYS A 146 -7.60 12.20 18.30
CA LYS A 146 -8.11 11.05 19.07
C LYS A 146 -9.60 10.78 18.86
N GLY A 147 -10.12 11.14 17.70
CA GLY A 147 -11.46 10.82 17.23
C GLY A 147 -11.42 9.72 16.17
N THR A 148 -12.60 9.38 15.64
CA THR A 148 -12.77 8.45 14.54
C THR A 148 -12.99 9.21 13.24
N LEU A 149 -12.31 8.77 12.17
CA LEU A 149 -12.48 9.25 10.81
C LEU A 149 -12.81 8.07 9.90
N ASN A 150 -14.04 8.04 9.40
CA ASN A 150 -14.50 7.09 8.40
C ASN A 150 -14.39 7.72 7.01
N ILE A 151 -13.74 7.04 6.10
CA ILE A 151 -13.54 7.43 4.70
C ILE A 151 -14.21 6.39 3.83
N ILE A 152 -15.20 6.78 3.03
CA ILE A 152 -16.00 5.86 2.23
C ILE A 152 -16.01 6.33 0.78
N ALA A 153 -15.45 5.54 -0.14
CA ALA A 153 -15.43 5.81 -1.56
C ALA A 153 -16.19 4.70 -2.31
N THR A 154 -17.39 5.00 -2.76
CA THR A 154 -18.24 4.09 -3.55
C THR A 154 -18.31 4.46 -5.03
N GLY A 155 -17.86 5.66 -5.38
CA GLY A 155 -17.82 6.12 -6.76
C GLY A 155 -16.71 5.43 -7.57
N ASP A 156 -16.99 5.17 -8.84
CA ASP A 156 -16.05 4.54 -9.76
C ASP A 156 -14.77 5.38 -9.92
N GLY A 157 -13.61 4.73 -9.92
CA GLY A 157 -12.30 5.37 -9.98
C GLY A 157 -11.93 6.21 -8.75
N CYS A 158 -12.74 6.18 -7.70
CA CYS A 158 -12.51 6.95 -6.49
C CYS A 158 -11.61 6.22 -5.50
N ARG A 159 -10.74 6.97 -4.85
CA ARG A 159 -9.86 6.52 -3.78
C ARG A 159 -10.36 7.02 -2.43
N GLY A 160 -9.97 6.34 -1.36
CA GLY A 160 -10.23 6.89 -0.04
C GLY A 160 -9.43 8.18 0.18
N ILE A 161 -8.11 8.08 0.19
CA ILE A 161 -7.21 9.22 0.38
C ILE A 161 -6.20 9.27 -0.77
N LYS A 162 -5.99 10.45 -1.34
CA LYS A 162 -4.98 10.70 -2.37
C LYS A 162 -4.16 11.94 -2.06
N SER A 163 -2.84 11.78 -1.99
CA SER A 163 -1.91 12.90 -1.90
C SER A 163 -0.91 12.90 -3.06
N LYS A 164 -0.51 14.11 -3.52
CA LYS A 164 0.61 14.25 -4.48
C LYS A 164 1.98 14.31 -3.77
N LYS A 165 2.01 14.37 -2.43
CA LYS A 165 3.19 14.40 -1.58
C LYS A 165 2.96 13.51 -0.35
N ASP A 166 3.82 13.59 0.63
CA ASP A 166 3.80 12.74 1.81
C ASP A 166 2.47 12.73 2.57
N VAL A 167 2.14 11.58 3.13
CA VAL A 167 1.02 11.39 4.05
C VAL A 167 1.59 10.93 5.39
N THR A 168 1.20 11.59 6.47
CA THR A 168 1.51 11.15 7.84
C THR A 168 0.21 10.86 8.57
N ILE A 169 0.17 9.77 9.36
CA ILE A 169 -0.99 9.37 10.15
C ILE A 169 -0.52 9.13 11.59
N GLU A 170 -1.23 9.75 12.55
CA GLU A 170 -0.89 9.61 13.97
C GLU A 170 -2.12 9.77 14.87
N ASP A 171 -2.22 8.97 15.92
CA ASP A 171 -3.22 9.02 17.00
C ASP A 171 -4.70 8.91 16.60
N VAL A 172 -5.01 8.70 15.33
CA VAL A 172 -6.40 8.65 14.81
C VAL A 172 -6.90 7.22 14.70
N THR A 173 -8.22 7.03 14.92
CA THR A 173 -8.92 5.83 14.45
C THR A 173 -9.41 6.10 13.03
N LEU A 174 -8.74 5.51 12.05
CA LEU A 174 -9.00 5.74 10.62
C LEU A 174 -9.56 4.46 9.98
N ASN A 175 -10.77 4.55 9.45
CA ASN A 175 -11.40 3.48 8.69
C ASN A 175 -11.57 3.93 7.24
N VAL A 176 -10.97 3.20 6.30
CA VAL A 176 -11.04 3.49 4.87
C VAL A 176 -11.70 2.33 4.16
N THR A 177 -12.77 2.60 3.42
CA THR A 177 -13.48 1.62 2.61
C THR A 177 -13.63 2.14 1.19
N THR A 178 -13.25 1.32 0.20
CA THR A 178 -13.45 1.64 -1.22
C THR A 178 -14.12 0.46 -1.93
N SER A 179 -15.16 0.74 -2.71
CA SER A 179 -15.94 -0.28 -3.42
C SER A 179 -16.40 0.13 -4.82
N GLY A 180 -16.05 1.32 -5.30
CA GLY A 180 -16.32 1.74 -6.67
C GLY A 180 -15.47 0.95 -7.68
N ASN A 181 -15.95 0.80 -8.93
CA ASN A 181 -15.22 0.10 -9.98
C ASN A 181 -13.99 0.88 -10.43
N ASN A 182 -13.01 0.19 -11.00
CA ASN A 182 -11.94 0.85 -11.74
C ASN A 182 -12.48 1.45 -13.03
N LEU A 183 -11.96 2.61 -13.44
CA LEU A 183 -12.39 3.30 -14.66
C LEU A 183 -11.42 3.07 -15.80
N GLY A 184 -11.98 2.68 -16.97
CA GLY A 184 -11.29 2.63 -18.24
C GLY A 184 -10.07 1.74 -18.23
N GLU A 185 -10.26 0.49 -18.60
CA GLU A 185 -9.15 -0.42 -18.86
C GLU A 185 -8.35 0.15 -20.05
N LYS A 186 -7.08 0.46 -19.83
CA LYS A 186 -6.21 0.83 -20.94
C LYS A 186 -5.92 -0.44 -21.71
N PRO A 187 -6.21 -0.51 -23.01
CA PRO A 187 -5.79 -1.65 -23.79
C PRO A 187 -4.28 -1.83 -23.60
N PHE A 188 -3.85 -3.05 -23.37
CA PHE A 188 -2.44 -3.41 -23.33
C PHE A 188 -1.85 -2.97 -24.67
N GLY A 189 -1.16 -1.84 -24.70
CA GLY A 189 -0.33 -1.49 -25.81
C GLY A 189 0.85 -2.45 -25.80
N PHE A 190 0.76 -3.57 -26.51
CA PHE A 190 1.98 -4.18 -27.04
C PHE A 190 2.66 -3.06 -27.79
N GLY A 191 3.71 -2.48 -27.20
CA GLY A 191 4.58 -1.54 -27.87
C GLY A 191 4.94 -2.14 -29.20
N GLY A 192 4.41 -1.56 -30.28
CA GLY A 192 4.63 -2.06 -31.61
C GLY A 192 6.12 -2.25 -31.83
N PHE A 193 6.51 -3.45 -32.21
CA PHE A 193 7.82 -3.68 -32.76
C PHE A 193 8.00 -2.70 -33.93
N PRO A 194 9.01 -1.82 -33.95
CA PRO A 194 9.28 -0.99 -35.12
C PRO A 194 9.76 -1.92 -36.25
N GLY A 195 8.92 -2.17 -37.25
CA GLY A 195 9.31 -2.94 -38.40
C GLY A 195 8.24 -3.80 -39.05
N GLY A 196 6.97 -3.73 -38.63
CA GLY A 196 5.87 -4.36 -39.40
C GLY A 196 5.42 -3.43 -40.53
N PRO A 197 5.18 -3.97 -41.79
CA PRO A 197 4.66 -3.17 -42.88
C PRO A 197 3.27 -2.63 -42.51
N GLU A 198 3.01 -1.37 -42.88
CA GLU A 198 1.70 -0.72 -42.76
C GLU A 198 0.62 -1.55 -43.43
N GLY A 199 -0.18 -2.25 -42.62
CA GLY A 199 -1.35 -3.00 -43.04
C GLY A 199 -2.36 -3.02 -41.94
N GLY A 200 -3.18 -1.95 -41.88
CA GLY A 200 -4.29 -1.87 -40.98
C GLY A 200 -5.28 -2.99 -41.21
N PHE A 201 -5.62 -3.75 -40.15
CA PHE A 201 -6.79 -4.60 -40.18
C PHE A 201 -8.04 -3.72 -40.03
N PRO A 202 -8.96 -3.71 -41.00
CA PRO A 202 -10.21 -2.95 -40.87
C PRO A 202 -11.13 -3.69 -39.89
N MET A 203 -11.41 -3.07 -38.78
CA MET A 203 -12.57 -3.42 -37.94
C MET A 203 -13.81 -2.79 -38.58
N ALA A 204 -14.38 -3.44 -39.54
CA ALA A 204 -15.73 -3.17 -39.99
C ALA A 204 -16.52 -4.47 -39.95
N GLY A 205 -17.71 -4.40 -39.34
CA GLY A 205 -18.55 -5.54 -39.10
C GLY A 205 -18.98 -6.25 -40.38
N ASP A 206 -18.90 -7.56 -40.35
CA ASP A 206 -19.82 -8.43 -41.07
C ASP A 206 -20.03 -9.74 -40.29
N SER A 207 -21.30 -10.02 -40.06
CA SER A 207 -21.79 -11.09 -39.19
C SER A 207 -22.01 -12.39 -39.92
N THR A 208 -21.03 -12.84 -40.74
CA THR A 208 -21.15 -14.14 -41.41
C THR A 208 -19.81 -14.85 -41.52
N MET A 209 -19.26 -15.36 -40.43
CA MET A 209 -18.39 -16.53 -40.46
C MET A 209 -18.69 -17.42 -39.25
N ARG A 210 -19.56 -18.38 -39.45
CA ARG A 210 -19.68 -19.56 -38.60
C ARG A 210 -18.43 -20.43 -38.81
N GLY A 211 -17.54 -20.39 -37.83
CA GLY A 211 -16.44 -21.34 -37.69
C GLY A 211 -16.13 -21.39 -36.20
N GLY A 212 -16.77 -22.36 -35.51
CA GLY A 212 -16.68 -22.44 -34.04
C GLY A 212 -15.27 -22.74 -33.56
N PHE A 213 -14.77 -21.89 -32.67
CA PHE A 213 -13.82 -22.34 -31.69
C PHE A 213 -14.64 -22.88 -30.48
N PRO A 214 -14.41 -24.12 -30.06
CA PRO A 214 -15.04 -24.66 -28.86
C PRO A 214 -14.25 -24.18 -27.65
N GLY A 215 -14.82 -23.32 -26.84
CA GLY A 215 -14.22 -22.91 -25.59
C GLY A 215 -15.00 -21.76 -24.98
N GLY A 216 -15.80 -22.07 -23.97
CA GLY A 216 -16.56 -21.10 -23.17
C GLY A 216 -15.66 -20.17 -22.33
N PRO A 217 -16.25 -19.24 -21.56
CA PRO A 217 -15.53 -18.21 -20.81
C PRO A 217 -14.76 -18.85 -19.66
N GLY A 218 -13.46 -18.91 -19.76
CA GLY A 218 -12.63 -19.45 -18.69
C GLY A 218 -11.20 -19.65 -19.13
N GLY A 219 -10.29 -19.09 -18.39
CA GLY A 219 -8.94 -19.57 -18.22
C GLY A 219 -8.07 -19.73 -19.48
N MET A 220 -6.92 -19.08 -19.48
CA MET A 220 -5.80 -19.56 -20.27
C MET A 220 -5.64 -21.07 -20.07
N PRO A 221 -5.27 -21.82 -21.11
CA PRO A 221 -4.89 -23.22 -20.91
C PRO A 221 -3.82 -23.28 -19.82
N PRO A 222 -3.82 -24.32 -18.98
CA PRO A 222 -2.80 -24.45 -17.95
C PRO A 222 -1.43 -24.38 -18.64
N PHE A 223 -0.58 -23.49 -18.13
CA PHE A 223 0.79 -23.35 -18.59
C PHE A 223 1.46 -24.71 -18.44
N ASN A 224 1.81 -25.33 -19.55
CA ASN A 224 2.47 -26.61 -19.54
C ASN A 224 3.97 -26.38 -19.64
N PHE A 225 4.70 -26.79 -18.62
CA PHE A 225 6.16 -26.69 -18.55
C PHE A 225 6.84 -27.41 -19.74
N ASP A 226 6.17 -28.40 -20.34
CA ASP A 226 6.67 -29.14 -21.48
C ASP A 226 6.73 -28.30 -22.79
N ASP A 227 5.97 -27.20 -22.85
CA ASP A 227 5.94 -26.29 -24.02
C ASP A 227 7.05 -25.22 -23.98
N ILE A 228 7.86 -25.19 -22.93
CA ILE A 228 9.00 -24.25 -22.80
C ILE A 228 10.20 -24.84 -23.55
N PRO A 229 10.95 -24.02 -24.34
CA PRO A 229 12.19 -24.42 -24.94
C PRO A 229 13.17 -25.02 -23.93
N GLU A 230 13.85 -26.11 -24.28
CA GLU A 230 14.71 -26.87 -23.39
C GLU A 230 15.84 -26.02 -22.76
N GLU A 231 16.34 -25.03 -23.51
CA GLU A 231 17.34 -24.07 -23.04
C GLU A 231 16.79 -23.19 -21.89
N VAL A 232 15.52 -22.84 -21.90
CA VAL A 232 14.86 -22.07 -20.84
C VAL A 232 14.61 -22.96 -19.62
N LYS A 233 14.22 -24.22 -19.81
CA LYS A 233 14.08 -25.20 -18.72
C LYS A 233 15.41 -25.40 -17.99
N GLN A 234 16.51 -25.58 -18.74
CA GLN A 234 17.84 -25.72 -18.16
C GLN A 234 18.26 -24.49 -17.34
N GLN A 235 17.88 -23.27 -17.79
CA GLN A 235 18.14 -22.05 -17.02
C GLN A 235 17.35 -22.00 -15.73
N PHE A 236 16.09 -22.43 -15.74
CA PHE A 236 15.28 -22.53 -14.53
C PHE A 236 15.82 -23.58 -13.55
N GLU A 237 16.26 -24.72 -14.06
CA GLU A 237 16.87 -25.75 -13.22
C GLU A 237 18.21 -25.31 -12.63
N GLU A 238 19.03 -24.59 -13.39
CA GLU A 238 20.28 -24.02 -12.90
C GLU A 238 20.02 -22.95 -11.83
N MET A 239 19.04 -22.07 -12.02
CA MET A 239 18.63 -21.08 -11.05
C MET A 239 18.12 -21.76 -9.77
N ARG A 240 17.30 -22.82 -9.92
CA ARG A 240 16.81 -23.61 -8.78
C ARG A 240 17.98 -24.27 -8.01
N ARG A 241 18.94 -24.85 -8.74
CA ARG A 241 20.12 -25.46 -8.13
C ARG A 241 20.96 -24.43 -7.37
N GLN A 242 21.21 -23.25 -7.94
CA GLN A 242 21.93 -22.16 -7.28
C GLN A 242 21.18 -21.67 -6.04
N PHE A 243 19.85 -21.60 -6.09
CA PHE A 243 19.03 -21.27 -4.93
C PHE A 243 19.12 -22.37 -3.86
N GLU A 244 19.03 -23.64 -4.24
CA GLU A 244 19.18 -24.78 -3.33
C GLU A 244 20.58 -24.83 -2.71
N GLU A 245 21.63 -24.54 -3.46
CA GLU A 245 23.00 -24.44 -2.96
C GLU A 245 23.17 -23.27 -1.97
N ARG A 246 22.55 -22.10 -2.27
CA ARG A 246 22.50 -20.96 -1.31
C ARG A 246 21.74 -21.32 -0.04
N MET A 247 20.65 -22.06 -0.17
CA MET A 247 19.84 -22.52 0.96
C MET A 247 20.53 -23.64 1.77
N ALA A 248 21.47 -24.37 1.18
CA ALA A 248 22.25 -25.42 1.84
C ALA A 248 23.47 -24.90 2.59
N GLY A 249 23.76 -23.60 2.59
CA GLY A 249 24.77 -22.98 3.46
C GLY A 249 26.21 -23.05 2.96
N ASP A 250 26.45 -23.14 1.66
CA ASP A 250 27.84 -23.04 1.15
C ASP A 250 28.16 -21.58 0.78
N SER A 251 28.75 -20.85 1.72
CA SER A 251 28.99 -19.41 1.70
C SER A 251 30.29 -18.99 0.97
N THR A 252 30.76 -19.71 -0.04
CA THR A 252 32.07 -19.41 -0.66
C THR A 252 32.03 -19.04 -2.13
N SER A 253 31.00 -18.40 -2.66
CA SER A 253 31.20 -17.67 -3.93
C SER A 253 30.09 -16.67 -4.20
N LEU A 254 30.26 -15.44 -3.74
CA LEU A 254 29.67 -14.26 -4.37
C LEU A 254 30.43 -13.94 -5.66
N GLY A 255 30.25 -14.77 -6.66
CA GLY A 255 30.70 -14.55 -8.02
C GLY A 255 29.50 -14.31 -8.90
N GLY A 256 29.50 -13.17 -9.60
CA GLY A 256 28.40 -12.69 -10.44
C GLY A 256 27.74 -13.76 -11.31
N PHE A 257 26.45 -13.58 -11.56
CA PHE A 257 25.67 -14.37 -12.48
C PHE A 257 26.41 -14.51 -13.83
N PRO A 258 26.61 -15.71 -14.37
CA PRO A 258 27.16 -15.85 -15.72
C PRO A 258 26.15 -15.27 -16.71
N GLY A 259 26.59 -14.27 -17.47
CA GLY A 259 25.80 -13.68 -18.54
C GLY A 259 25.36 -14.74 -19.54
N PHE A 260 24.14 -14.60 -20.04
CA PHE A 260 23.60 -15.43 -21.09
C PHE A 260 24.55 -15.46 -22.31
N PRO A 261 24.95 -16.61 -22.82
CA PRO A 261 25.71 -16.70 -24.06
C PRO A 261 24.73 -16.62 -25.24
N GLY A 262 24.73 -15.52 -25.93
CA GLY A 262 23.91 -15.34 -27.14
C GLY A 262 23.78 -13.87 -27.50
N GLY A 263 24.89 -13.25 -27.90
CA GLY A 263 24.90 -11.89 -28.39
C GLY A 263 24.09 -11.70 -29.67
N GLY A 264 23.06 -10.89 -29.58
CA GLY A 264 22.36 -10.28 -30.69
C GLY A 264 22.12 -8.82 -30.31
N MET A 265 23.08 -7.94 -30.65
CA MET A 265 22.93 -6.49 -30.53
C MET A 265 21.74 -6.02 -31.34
N MET A 266 20.75 -5.43 -30.68
CA MET A 266 19.84 -4.49 -31.34
C MET A 266 20.32 -3.07 -31.00
N PRO A 267 20.57 -2.22 -32.02
CA PRO A 267 21.05 -0.87 -31.80
C PRO A 267 19.87 0.05 -31.47
N PHE A 268 19.73 0.48 -30.23
CA PHE A 268 18.94 1.67 -29.91
C PHE A 268 19.89 2.88 -29.83
N GLY A 269 20.02 3.54 -30.97
CA GLY A 269 20.66 4.85 -31.10
C GLY A 269 19.85 5.93 -30.38
N GLY A 270 20.56 6.79 -29.68
CA GLY A 270 20.05 7.82 -28.83
C GLY A 270 19.18 8.87 -29.50
N MET A 271 18.25 9.40 -28.73
CA MET A 271 17.80 10.79 -28.78
C MET A 271 17.62 11.28 -27.36
N ARG A 272 18.56 12.16 -26.92
CA ARG A 272 18.31 13.06 -25.81
C ARG A 272 17.46 14.23 -26.33
N PRO A 273 16.32 14.56 -25.74
CA PRO A 273 15.72 15.86 -25.93
C PRO A 273 16.51 16.89 -25.10
N LYS A 274 16.90 17.97 -25.77
CA LYS A 274 17.35 19.21 -25.13
C LYS A 274 16.13 19.97 -24.65
N ASP A 275 16.31 20.52 -23.45
CA ASP A 275 15.61 21.68 -22.88
C ASP A 275 14.08 21.63 -22.67
N GLY A 276 13.70 21.51 -21.42
CA GLY A 276 12.84 22.48 -20.75
C GLY A 276 11.32 22.40 -20.96
N ASP A 277 10.70 21.23 -21.22
CA ASP A 277 9.26 21.10 -21.06
C ASP A 277 8.90 19.85 -20.29
N SER A 278 8.19 20.05 -19.19
CA SER A 278 7.64 18.99 -18.36
C SER A 278 6.56 18.23 -19.15
N ILE A 279 6.96 17.16 -19.81
CA ILE A 279 6.01 16.18 -20.36
C ILE A 279 5.32 15.53 -19.16
N GLU A 280 4.04 15.84 -18.96
CA GLU A 280 3.11 15.05 -18.12
C GLU A 280 2.81 13.69 -18.78
N GLY A 281 3.83 12.92 -19.00
CA GLY A 281 3.81 11.55 -19.49
C GLY A 281 4.94 10.84 -18.78
N GLY A 282 4.68 10.39 -17.55
CA GLY A 282 5.60 9.50 -16.86
C GLY A 282 5.86 8.29 -17.75
N PHE A 283 7.10 7.80 -17.76
CA PHE A 283 7.46 6.50 -18.32
C PHE A 283 6.39 5.48 -17.91
N PRO A 284 6.02 4.56 -18.80
CA PRO A 284 5.08 3.50 -18.44
C PRO A 284 5.59 2.82 -17.18
N ASP A 285 4.78 2.87 -16.13
CA ASP A 285 5.00 2.17 -14.88
C ASP A 285 4.89 0.68 -15.20
N PHE A 286 6.01 0.03 -15.42
CA PHE A 286 6.11 -1.42 -15.45
C PHE A 286 6.15 -1.86 -13.98
N GLY A 287 5.00 -1.73 -13.30
CA GLY A 287 4.84 -2.30 -11.99
C GLY A 287 5.13 -3.80 -12.07
N GLY A 288 6.08 -4.26 -11.28
CA GLY A 288 6.37 -5.66 -11.10
C GLY A 288 5.07 -6.43 -10.89
N GLY A 289 4.82 -7.37 -11.70
CA GLY A 289 3.68 -8.26 -11.65
C GLY A 289 4.09 -9.53 -12.35
N GLY A 290 4.00 -10.64 -11.65
CA GLY A 290 4.07 -11.96 -12.22
C GLY A 290 3.17 -12.07 -13.47
N PHE A 291 3.27 -13.11 -14.23
CA PHE A 291 2.63 -13.38 -15.53
C PHE A 291 1.09 -13.19 -15.62
N GLY A 292 0.44 -12.71 -14.54
CA GLY A 292 -0.90 -12.13 -14.56
C GLY A 292 -0.82 -10.66 -14.99
N GLY A 293 -1.10 -10.33 -16.25
CA GLY A 293 -1.00 -8.98 -16.78
C GLY A 293 -1.78 -7.98 -15.94
N LYS A 294 -1.10 -7.06 -15.25
CA LYS A 294 -1.75 -6.00 -14.47
C LYS A 294 -2.59 -5.14 -15.43
N HIS A 295 -3.88 -5.13 -15.24
CA HIS A 295 -4.78 -4.25 -15.97
C HIS A 295 -4.45 -2.80 -15.64
N LYS A 296 -4.03 -2.01 -16.62
CA LYS A 296 -3.75 -0.59 -16.41
C LYS A 296 -5.02 0.21 -16.58
N TYR A 297 -5.53 0.74 -15.49
CA TYR A 297 -6.74 1.57 -15.51
C TYR A 297 -6.41 3.06 -15.71
N VAL A 298 -7.36 3.81 -16.27
CA VAL A 298 -7.30 5.28 -16.33
C VAL A 298 -7.39 5.84 -14.92
N ALA A 299 -8.26 5.27 -14.08
CA ALA A 299 -8.33 5.55 -12.66
C ALA A 299 -8.62 4.25 -11.88
N SER A 300 -7.69 3.85 -11.01
CA SER A 300 -7.87 2.70 -10.11
C SER A 300 -8.36 3.16 -8.75
N THR A 301 -9.27 2.38 -8.15
CA THR A 301 -9.65 2.52 -6.75
C THR A 301 -8.50 2.06 -5.86
N LYS A 302 -8.24 2.80 -4.78
CA LYS A 302 -7.23 2.47 -3.76
C LYS A 302 -7.69 3.00 -2.42
N GLY A 303 -7.28 2.37 -1.33
CA GLY A 303 -7.61 2.86 0.00
C GLY A 303 -6.89 4.18 0.31
N ILE A 304 -5.58 4.12 0.46
CA ILE A 304 -4.72 5.28 0.72
C ILE A 304 -3.61 5.30 -0.33
N ALA A 305 -3.49 6.40 -1.08
CA ALA A 305 -2.48 6.52 -2.12
C ALA A 305 -1.70 7.83 -2.00
N SER A 306 -0.36 7.72 -2.04
CA SER A 306 0.56 8.85 -2.04
C SER A 306 1.56 8.76 -3.18
N LYS A 307 1.81 9.89 -3.87
CA LYS A 307 2.98 9.98 -4.78
C LYS A 307 4.30 10.18 -4.04
N GLY A 308 4.26 10.58 -2.75
CA GLY A 308 5.39 10.66 -1.83
C GLY A 308 5.44 9.47 -0.89
N LYS A 309 6.08 9.67 0.27
CA LYS A 309 6.19 8.68 1.35
C LYS A 309 4.92 8.67 2.21
N ILE A 310 4.52 7.50 2.69
CA ILE A 310 3.51 7.34 3.74
C ILE A 310 4.23 7.00 5.04
N THR A 311 3.89 7.69 6.13
CA THR A 311 4.41 7.41 7.46
C THR A 311 3.26 7.23 8.44
N ILE A 312 3.18 6.08 9.09
CA ILE A 312 2.22 5.80 10.15
C ILE A 312 2.95 5.74 11.47
N ASN A 313 2.72 6.75 12.32
CA ASN A 313 3.40 6.86 13.62
C ASN A 313 2.63 6.13 14.72
N SER A 314 1.31 6.15 14.67
CA SER A 314 0.43 5.57 15.70
C SER A 314 -1.02 5.56 15.21
N GLY A 315 -1.93 5.05 16.04
CA GLY A 315 -3.36 5.01 15.78
C GLY A 315 -3.88 3.61 15.44
N THR A 316 -5.15 3.54 15.08
CA THR A 316 -5.80 2.31 14.60
C THR A 316 -6.29 2.55 13.19
N ILE A 317 -5.71 1.85 12.23
CA ILE A 317 -5.97 2.05 10.81
C ILE A 317 -6.56 0.78 10.21
N THR A 318 -7.75 0.88 9.67
CA THR A 318 -8.43 -0.21 8.97
C THR A 318 -8.65 0.21 7.52
N VAL A 319 -8.14 -0.58 6.57
CA VAL A 319 -8.32 -0.33 5.12
C VAL A 319 -8.97 -1.55 4.49
N ARG A 320 -10.06 -1.33 3.77
CA ARG A 320 -10.81 -2.36 3.05
C ARG A 320 -11.08 -1.87 1.63
N THR A 321 -10.53 -2.56 0.66
CA THR A 321 -10.84 -2.37 -0.75
C THR A 321 -11.50 -3.63 -1.28
N SER A 322 -12.44 -3.53 -2.20
CA SER A 322 -13.22 -4.70 -2.67
C SER A 322 -13.22 -4.88 -4.19
N THR A 323 -12.73 -3.90 -4.93
CA THR A 323 -12.72 -3.95 -6.39
C THR A 323 -11.47 -4.69 -6.88
N PRO A 324 -11.58 -5.65 -7.81
CA PRO A 324 -10.41 -6.32 -8.41
C PRO A 324 -9.36 -5.32 -8.90
N GLY A 325 -8.09 -5.55 -8.59
CA GLY A 325 -6.99 -4.65 -8.89
C GLY A 325 -6.95 -3.38 -8.03
N ALA A 326 -7.68 -3.35 -6.90
CA ALA A 326 -7.62 -2.26 -5.94
C ALA A 326 -6.62 -2.57 -4.83
N GLU A 327 -5.60 -1.74 -4.71
CA GLU A 327 -4.61 -1.82 -3.64
C GLU A 327 -5.12 -1.16 -2.34
N GLY A 328 -4.60 -1.63 -1.21
CA GLY A 328 -4.95 -1.08 0.11
C GLY A 328 -4.23 0.24 0.39
N ILE A 329 -2.92 0.19 0.59
CA ILE A 329 -2.06 1.35 0.89
C ILE A 329 -0.93 1.41 -0.13
N GLU A 330 -0.81 2.52 -0.86
CA GLU A 330 0.23 2.72 -1.88
C GLU A 330 1.08 3.97 -1.60
N GLY A 331 2.40 3.79 -1.45
CA GLY A 331 3.38 4.88 -1.26
C GLY A 331 4.49 4.84 -2.30
N LYS A 332 4.49 5.75 -3.29
CA LYS A 332 5.48 5.67 -4.39
C LYS A 332 6.93 5.95 -3.95
N GLU A 333 7.15 6.68 -2.86
CA GLU A 333 8.48 6.96 -2.31
C GLU A 333 8.74 6.19 -1.00
N GLY A 334 8.02 5.07 -0.79
CA GLY A 334 8.16 4.19 0.37
C GLY A 334 7.10 4.37 1.44
N ILE A 335 7.09 3.43 2.38
CA ILE A 335 6.15 3.42 3.50
C ILE A 335 6.91 3.12 4.79
N VAL A 336 6.58 3.83 5.87
CA VAL A 336 7.19 3.61 7.20
C VAL A 336 6.08 3.41 8.23
N PHE A 337 6.13 2.27 8.91
CA PHE A 337 5.25 1.90 10.02
C PHE A 337 6.03 2.00 11.34
N ASN A 338 5.95 3.15 12.00
CA ASN A 338 6.63 3.37 13.29
C ASN A 338 5.88 2.77 14.47
N GLY A 339 4.55 2.70 14.38
CA GLY A 339 3.68 2.18 15.42
C GLY A 339 2.22 2.16 15.00
N GLY A 340 1.33 1.78 15.91
CA GLY A 340 -0.11 1.64 15.68
C GLY A 340 -0.55 0.22 15.34
N ASN A 341 -1.87 0.06 15.17
CA ASN A 341 -2.49 -1.18 14.76
C ASN A 341 -3.08 -0.99 13.35
N ILE A 342 -2.55 -1.68 12.39
CA ILE A 342 -2.88 -1.54 10.98
C ILE A 342 -3.46 -2.85 10.45
N ASP A 343 -4.67 -2.82 9.92
CA ASP A 343 -5.36 -3.97 9.32
C ASP A 343 -5.82 -3.62 7.91
N VAL A 344 -5.18 -4.24 6.92
CA VAL A 344 -5.44 -4.00 5.50
C VAL A 344 -5.95 -5.27 4.84
N LEU A 345 -7.01 -5.16 4.06
CA LEU A 345 -7.50 -6.22 3.19
C LEU A 345 -7.83 -5.63 1.83
N SER A 346 -7.26 -6.21 0.79
CA SER A 346 -7.47 -5.79 -0.61
C SER A 346 -7.48 -6.96 -1.58
N PRO A 347 -8.08 -6.79 -2.76
CA PRO A 347 -8.02 -7.77 -3.85
C PRO A 347 -6.71 -7.78 -4.63
N ASP A 348 -5.97 -6.69 -4.59
CA ASP A 348 -4.60 -6.54 -5.10
C ASP A 348 -3.65 -6.41 -3.91
N ASP A 349 -2.48 -5.81 -4.07
CA ASP A 349 -1.53 -5.67 -2.96
C ASP A 349 -2.18 -4.97 -1.76
N ALA A 350 -2.04 -5.56 -0.58
CA ALA A 350 -2.57 -4.88 0.60
C ALA A 350 -1.72 -3.65 0.94
N ILE A 351 -0.40 -3.75 0.79
CA ILE A 351 0.56 -2.67 0.97
C ILE A 351 1.52 -2.70 -0.21
N ASN A 352 1.61 -1.60 -0.97
CA ASN A 352 2.49 -1.48 -2.13
C ASN A 352 3.37 -0.24 -2.02
N ALA A 353 4.65 -0.36 -2.31
CA ALA A 353 5.55 0.78 -2.36
C ALA A 353 6.48 0.75 -3.58
N GLY A 354 6.74 1.92 -4.16
CA GLY A 354 7.76 2.08 -5.21
C GLY A 354 9.18 2.26 -4.66
N ALA A 355 9.37 2.07 -3.35
CA ALA A 355 10.65 2.15 -2.64
C ALA A 355 10.51 1.39 -1.31
N CYS A 356 11.54 1.44 -0.46
CA CYS A 356 11.60 0.66 0.77
C CYS A 356 10.36 0.78 1.66
N ILE A 357 9.90 -0.36 2.20
CA ILE A 357 8.91 -0.46 3.26
C ILE A 357 9.62 -0.78 4.57
N GLU A 358 9.37 0.03 5.61
CA GLU A 358 9.99 -0.13 6.92
C GLU A 358 8.95 -0.41 8.01
N PHE A 359 9.14 -1.49 8.77
CA PHE A 359 8.35 -1.85 9.95
C PHE A 359 9.20 -1.66 11.21
N ASN A 360 8.99 -0.56 11.94
CA ASN A 360 9.83 -0.17 13.07
C ASN A 360 9.24 -0.58 14.44
N GLY A 361 7.92 -0.87 14.51
CA GLY A 361 7.29 -1.23 15.79
C GLY A 361 5.77 -1.33 15.74
N ALA A 362 5.18 -1.25 14.57
CA ALA A 362 3.73 -1.37 14.37
C ALA A 362 3.24 -2.82 14.47
N HIS A 363 1.94 -2.98 14.73
CA HIS A 363 1.23 -4.24 14.56
C HIS A 363 0.47 -4.18 13.22
N VAL A 364 0.92 -4.95 12.24
CA VAL A 364 0.40 -4.92 10.89
C VAL A 364 -0.16 -6.30 10.51
N LEU A 365 -1.41 -6.30 10.05
CA LEU A 365 -2.04 -7.43 9.38
C LEU A 365 -2.37 -7.00 7.95
N ALA A 366 -1.53 -7.41 7.01
CA ALA A 366 -1.71 -7.18 5.58
C ALA A 366 -2.25 -8.45 4.91
N ARG A 367 -3.35 -8.33 4.19
CA ARG A 367 -4.00 -9.48 3.54
C ARG A 367 -4.39 -9.11 2.12
N SER A 368 -3.92 -9.91 1.18
CA SER A 368 -4.36 -9.85 -0.22
C SER A 368 -5.20 -11.07 -0.57
N THR A 369 -6.26 -10.87 -1.35
CA THR A 369 -7.10 -11.96 -1.87
C THR A 369 -6.75 -12.37 -3.29
N GLY A 370 -5.85 -11.66 -3.96
CA GLY A 370 -5.55 -11.93 -5.37
C GLY A 370 -4.14 -11.53 -5.84
N ASN A 371 -3.28 -11.02 -4.95
CA ASN A 371 -1.89 -10.65 -5.25
C ASN A 371 -1.03 -10.75 -3.97
N ASP A 372 0.06 -9.98 -3.89
CA ASP A 372 0.96 -9.96 -2.75
C ASP A 372 0.36 -9.24 -1.55
N ALA A 373 0.69 -9.68 -0.34
CA ALA A 373 0.20 -8.96 0.83
C ALA A 373 1.01 -7.68 1.07
N VAL A 374 2.32 -7.73 0.89
CA VAL A 374 3.24 -6.59 0.97
C VAL A 374 4.18 -6.66 -0.21
N ASP A 375 4.10 -5.69 -1.10
CA ASP A 375 4.90 -5.60 -2.32
C ASP A 375 5.76 -4.35 -2.29
N SER A 376 7.08 -4.50 -2.47
CA SER A 376 8.02 -3.39 -2.54
C SER A 376 8.86 -3.49 -3.80
N ASN A 377 8.64 -2.53 -4.71
CA ASN A 377 9.29 -2.44 -6.00
C ASN A 377 10.30 -1.27 -6.02
N PRO A 378 11.46 -1.36 -5.34
CA PRO A 378 12.45 -0.30 -5.38
C PRO A 378 12.97 -0.13 -6.81
N LYS A 379 13.27 1.11 -7.20
CA LYS A 379 13.80 1.43 -8.54
C LYS A 379 15.05 0.57 -8.82
N GLY A 380 14.95 -0.32 -9.79
CA GLY A 380 16.01 -1.27 -10.13
C GLY A 380 15.59 -2.73 -10.05
N GLY A 381 14.31 -3.03 -9.75
CA GLY A 381 13.74 -4.38 -9.81
C GLY A 381 13.85 -5.05 -11.19
N PHE A 382 13.43 -6.28 -11.28
CA PHE A 382 13.63 -7.29 -12.33
C PHE A 382 13.58 -6.85 -13.80
N PHE A 383 12.96 -5.72 -14.13
CA PHE A 383 12.89 -5.20 -15.51
C PHE A 383 13.91 -4.09 -15.83
N MET A 384 15.08 -4.11 -15.19
CA MET A 384 16.17 -3.32 -15.75
C MET A 384 16.50 -3.84 -17.15
N PRO A 385 16.54 -2.98 -18.19
CA PRO A 385 16.96 -3.40 -19.51
C PRO A 385 18.32 -4.09 -19.40
N PHE A 386 18.45 -5.26 -20.01
CA PHE A 386 19.71 -5.99 -20.07
C PHE A 386 20.87 -5.02 -20.36
N GLY A 387 21.75 -4.83 -19.39
CA GLY A 387 22.95 -3.99 -19.57
C GLY A 387 23.25 -2.94 -18.49
N SER A 388 22.37 -2.70 -17.49
CA SER A 388 22.77 -1.89 -16.34
C SER A 388 23.43 -2.79 -15.29
N ASN A 389 24.73 -2.61 -15.11
CA ASN A 389 25.53 -3.29 -14.06
C ASN A 389 25.25 -2.73 -12.65
N GLU A 390 24.20 -1.96 -12.45
CA GLU A 390 23.85 -1.43 -11.14
C GLU A 390 22.91 -2.43 -10.45
N GLN A 391 23.46 -3.32 -9.63
CA GLN A 391 22.69 -4.07 -8.65
C GLN A 391 22.14 -3.05 -7.64
N ASN A 392 20.81 -2.96 -7.54
CA ASN A 392 20.19 -2.22 -6.47
C ASN A 392 20.33 -3.02 -5.18
N ASN A 393 21.29 -2.64 -4.35
CA ASN A 393 21.52 -3.25 -3.04
C ASN A 393 20.67 -2.60 -1.93
N ASP A 394 19.81 -1.62 -2.28
CA ASP A 394 18.92 -0.99 -1.32
C ASP A 394 17.84 -1.99 -0.89
N PRO A 395 17.58 -2.13 0.41
CA PRO A 395 16.55 -3.03 0.89
C PRO A 395 15.16 -2.65 0.37
N ALA A 396 14.41 -3.66 -0.09
CA ALA A 396 12.99 -3.51 -0.41
C ALA A 396 12.15 -3.43 0.86
N ILE A 397 12.36 -4.36 1.79
CA ILE A 397 11.63 -4.44 3.05
C ILE A 397 12.62 -4.54 4.20
N ILE A 398 12.39 -3.73 5.26
CA ILE A 398 13.15 -3.78 6.51
C ILE A 398 12.17 -3.97 7.67
N ILE A 399 12.38 -5.01 8.47
CA ILE A 399 11.59 -5.28 9.67
C ILE A 399 12.50 -5.16 10.90
N ARG A 400 12.29 -4.10 11.71
CA ARG A 400 13.07 -3.83 12.91
C ARG A 400 12.35 -4.23 14.19
N GLY A 401 11.02 -4.35 14.14
CA GLY A 401 10.24 -4.68 15.31
C GLY A 401 8.73 -4.64 15.06
N GLY A 402 7.96 -4.90 16.11
CA GLY A 402 6.51 -5.00 16.03
C GLY A 402 6.04 -6.40 15.64
N THR A 403 4.84 -6.47 15.09
CA THR A 403 4.24 -7.71 14.57
C THR A 403 3.84 -7.48 13.12
N VAL A 404 4.32 -8.32 12.21
CA VAL A 404 4.01 -8.23 10.77
C VAL A 404 3.43 -9.56 10.30
N TYR A 405 2.13 -9.58 10.09
CA TYR A 405 1.42 -10.70 9.48
C TYR A 405 1.03 -10.30 8.07
N ALA A 406 1.62 -10.96 7.08
CA ALA A 406 1.47 -10.63 5.67
C ALA A 406 1.02 -11.89 4.91
N TRP A 407 -0.24 -11.91 4.48
CA TRP A 407 -0.88 -13.12 3.96
C TRP A 407 -1.44 -12.90 2.56
N SER A 408 -0.83 -13.53 1.55
CA SER A 408 -1.44 -13.73 0.24
C SER A 408 -2.33 -14.96 0.28
N GLN A 409 -3.59 -14.83 -0.15
CA GLN A 409 -4.55 -15.94 -0.20
C GLN A 409 -4.39 -16.80 -1.44
N VAL A 410 -3.59 -16.35 -2.40
CA VAL A 410 -3.24 -17.10 -3.61
C VAL A 410 -1.86 -17.72 -3.44
N GLY A 411 -1.67 -18.86 -4.04
CA GLY A 411 -0.36 -19.51 -4.02
C GLY A 411 0.59 -18.88 -5.01
N SER A 412 1.67 -19.60 -5.34
CA SER A 412 2.65 -19.17 -6.35
C SER A 412 1.96 -18.61 -7.61
N PRO A 413 2.43 -17.43 -8.14
CA PRO A 413 3.70 -16.79 -7.75
C PRO A 413 3.61 -15.79 -6.59
N GLU A 414 2.41 -15.49 -6.08
CA GLU A 414 2.17 -14.39 -5.17
C GLU A 414 2.70 -14.67 -3.74
N GLU A 415 3.18 -13.63 -3.07
CA GLU A 415 3.92 -13.73 -1.82
C GLU A 415 3.22 -13.03 -0.65
N GLY A 416 3.59 -13.39 0.57
CA GLY A 416 3.25 -12.59 1.75
C GLY A 416 4.10 -11.32 1.85
N LEU A 417 5.40 -11.45 1.56
CA LEU A 417 6.35 -10.32 1.44
C LEU A 417 7.06 -10.48 0.10
N ASP A 418 6.82 -9.59 -0.85
CA ASP A 418 7.52 -9.54 -2.13
C ASP A 418 8.53 -8.39 -2.16
N CYS A 419 9.73 -8.69 -2.60
CA CYS A 419 10.87 -7.77 -2.63
C CYS A 419 11.45 -7.55 -4.04
N ASP A 420 10.85 -8.12 -5.09
CA ASP A 420 11.37 -8.02 -6.47
C ASP A 420 12.89 -8.23 -6.57
N PHE A 421 13.42 -9.26 -5.92
CA PHE A 421 14.85 -9.62 -5.83
C PHE A 421 15.75 -8.61 -5.08
N ALA A 422 15.21 -7.52 -4.54
CA ALA A 422 15.95 -6.65 -3.64
C ALA A 422 16.04 -7.26 -2.23
N PRO A 423 16.97 -6.80 -1.38
CA PRO A 423 17.17 -7.42 -0.07
C PRO A 423 15.95 -7.29 0.85
N LEU A 424 15.57 -8.41 1.48
CA LEU A 424 14.74 -8.45 2.67
C LEU A 424 15.64 -8.43 3.91
N VAL A 425 15.44 -7.45 4.79
CA VAL A 425 16.23 -7.28 6.03
C VAL A 425 15.33 -7.52 7.24
N ILE A 426 15.73 -8.45 8.12
CA ILE A 426 15.02 -8.75 9.37
C ILE A 426 15.95 -8.50 10.54
N GLU A 427 15.74 -7.38 11.23
CA GLU A 427 16.51 -6.99 12.42
C GLU A 427 15.82 -7.43 13.72
N GLY A 428 14.48 -7.59 13.69
CA GLY A 428 13.70 -7.99 14.86
C GLY A 428 12.21 -8.07 14.58
N GLY A 429 11.42 -8.31 15.63
CA GLY A 429 9.96 -8.39 15.57
C GLY A 429 9.42 -9.80 15.42
N GLU A 430 8.09 -9.91 15.39
CA GLU A 430 7.40 -11.15 15.09
C GLU A 430 6.81 -11.06 13.68
N VAL A 431 7.21 -11.99 12.81
CA VAL A 431 6.76 -12.04 11.42
C VAL A 431 6.13 -13.38 11.12
N PHE A 432 5.01 -13.34 10.44
CA PHE A 432 4.39 -14.51 9.83
C PHE A 432 3.89 -14.15 8.44
N SER A 433 4.71 -14.45 7.43
CA SER A 433 4.38 -14.23 6.02
C SER A 433 3.88 -15.54 5.42
N VAL A 434 2.82 -15.46 4.61
CA VAL A 434 2.21 -16.61 3.93
C VAL A 434 1.96 -16.27 2.47
N GLY A 435 2.42 -17.13 1.59
CA GLY A 435 2.22 -17.04 0.16
C GLY A 435 2.85 -18.23 -0.55
N GLY A 436 3.14 -18.09 -1.82
CA GLY A 436 3.76 -19.12 -2.65
C GLY A 436 5.20 -18.79 -3.04
N GLY A 437 5.41 -17.64 -3.66
CA GLY A 437 6.65 -17.27 -4.32
C GLY A 437 6.81 -17.89 -5.72
N MET A 438 7.61 -17.25 -6.56
CA MET A 438 7.87 -17.70 -7.91
C MET A 438 8.56 -19.08 -7.92
N GLY A 439 7.91 -20.11 -8.48
CA GLY A 439 8.44 -21.48 -8.49
C GLY A 439 8.71 -22.06 -7.10
N GLU A 440 7.94 -21.65 -6.09
CA GLU A 440 8.14 -21.99 -4.67
C GLU A 440 9.42 -21.35 -4.06
N MET A 441 9.89 -20.26 -4.67
CA MET A 441 11.04 -19.49 -4.19
C MET A 441 10.56 -18.08 -3.77
N PRO A 442 10.10 -17.91 -2.51
CA PRO A 442 9.66 -16.61 -2.02
C PRO A 442 10.86 -15.69 -1.75
N SER A 443 10.58 -14.40 -1.61
CA SER A 443 11.52 -13.41 -1.08
C SER A 443 11.95 -13.79 0.33
N VAL A 444 13.25 -13.99 0.54
CA VAL A 444 13.82 -14.42 1.81
C VAL A 444 15.04 -13.60 2.20
N PRO A 445 15.33 -13.44 3.51
CA PRO A 445 16.57 -12.83 3.93
C PRO A 445 17.75 -13.79 3.66
N THR A 446 18.96 -13.25 3.60
CA THR A 446 20.21 -14.00 3.67
C THR A 446 20.66 -14.13 5.14
N ASN A 447 21.68 -14.93 5.41
CA ASN A 447 22.30 -14.97 6.75
C ASN A 447 22.84 -13.60 7.19
N ASP A 448 23.24 -12.75 6.25
CA ASP A 448 23.75 -11.39 6.54
C ASP A 448 22.63 -10.39 6.82
N THR A 449 21.45 -10.56 6.22
CA THR A 449 20.30 -9.67 6.37
C THR A 449 19.30 -10.13 7.42
N ALA A 450 19.37 -11.39 7.88
CA ALA A 450 18.64 -11.89 9.04
C ALA A 450 19.46 -11.65 10.33
N LYS A 451 19.19 -10.55 11.02
CA LYS A 451 19.81 -10.28 12.34
C LYS A 451 19.08 -11.02 13.48
N GLN A 452 17.85 -11.40 13.28
CA GLN A 452 17.05 -12.27 14.13
C GLN A 452 16.84 -13.61 13.42
N PRO A 453 17.00 -14.76 14.10
CA PRO A 453 16.83 -16.07 13.47
C PRO A 453 15.46 -16.19 12.81
N THR A 454 15.46 -16.60 11.56
CA THR A 454 14.30 -16.63 10.67
C THR A 454 14.21 -17.98 9.98
N ILE A 455 13.02 -18.53 9.87
CA ILE A 455 12.77 -19.80 9.16
C ILE A 455 11.86 -19.59 7.96
N LEU A 456 12.08 -20.39 6.93
CA LEU A 456 11.16 -20.57 5.82
C LEU A 456 10.58 -21.98 5.88
N LEU A 457 9.29 -22.08 6.13
CA LEU A 457 8.54 -23.33 6.06
C LEU A 457 8.10 -23.55 4.61
N ILE A 458 8.60 -24.60 3.96
CA ILE A 458 8.35 -24.86 2.53
C ILE A 458 7.42 -26.04 2.36
N GLY A 459 6.41 -25.85 1.50
CA GLY A 459 5.53 -26.93 1.05
C GLY A 459 4.49 -27.37 2.08
N ILE A 460 4.28 -26.61 3.15
CA ILE A 460 3.25 -26.92 4.13
C ILE A 460 1.85 -26.61 3.55
N ASN A 461 0.89 -27.47 3.88
CA ASN A 461 -0.51 -27.21 3.55
C ASN A 461 -1.16 -26.49 4.73
N ILE A 462 -1.51 -25.23 4.52
CA ILE A 462 -2.32 -24.46 5.46
C ILE A 462 -3.77 -24.90 5.30
N GLN A 463 -4.43 -25.21 6.39
CA GLN A 463 -5.87 -25.49 6.44
C GLN A 463 -6.56 -24.32 7.14
N GLN A 464 -7.68 -23.90 6.56
CA GLN A 464 -8.46 -22.79 7.10
C GLN A 464 -8.79 -23.03 8.58
N ASP A 465 -8.58 -22.00 9.39
CA ASP A 465 -8.87 -21.93 10.81
C ASP A 465 -8.14 -22.97 11.69
N GLU A 466 -7.20 -23.74 11.11
CA GLU A 466 -6.32 -24.62 11.88
C GLU A 466 -5.07 -23.88 12.34
N PRO A 467 -4.69 -23.98 13.62
CA PRO A 467 -3.55 -23.26 14.15
C PRO A 467 -2.21 -23.83 13.62
N ILE A 468 -1.29 -22.94 13.29
CA ILE A 468 0.12 -23.26 13.11
C ILE A 468 0.81 -22.83 14.39
N GLN A 469 1.45 -23.78 15.06
CA GLN A 469 2.04 -23.60 16.38
C GLN A 469 3.54 -23.91 16.33
N ILE A 470 4.34 -23.11 17.00
CA ILE A 470 5.78 -23.36 17.14
C ILE A 470 6.13 -23.44 18.61
N TYR A 471 6.81 -24.52 18.96
CA TYR A 471 7.24 -24.86 20.32
C TYR A 471 8.77 -24.87 20.40
N ASP A 472 9.32 -24.56 21.57
CA ASP A 472 10.74 -24.77 21.86
C ASP A 472 11.03 -26.22 22.29
N ALA A 473 12.28 -26.52 22.63
CA ALA A 473 12.75 -27.85 23.06
C ALA A 473 12.06 -28.33 24.34
N ASP A 474 11.60 -27.43 25.19
CA ASP A 474 10.90 -27.73 26.45
C ASP A 474 9.40 -27.86 26.26
N ALA A 475 8.91 -27.93 25.00
CA ALA A 475 7.52 -27.95 24.60
C ALA A 475 6.73 -26.70 25.03
N LYS A 476 7.39 -25.59 25.27
CA LYS A 476 6.74 -24.31 25.53
C LYS A 476 6.30 -23.67 24.20
N LEU A 477 5.05 -23.25 24.13
CA LEU A 477 4.53 -22.55 22.97
C LEU A 477 5.23 -21.18 22.79
N ILE A 478 5.86 -20.96 21.65
CA ILE A 478 6.52 -19.71 21.25
C ILE A 478 5.52 -18.80 20.55
N THR A 479 4.85 -19.31 19.52
CA THR A 479 3.84 -18.54 18.77
C THR A 479 2.76 -19.47 18.20
N THR A 480 1.60 -18.89 17.97
CA THR A 480 0.48 -19.54 17.26
C THR A 480 -0.17 -18.55 16.32
N VAL A 481 -0.43 -18.99 15.09
CA VAL A 481 -1.13 -18.20 14.09
C VAL A 481 -2.25 -19.05 13.50
N THR A 482 -3.44 -18.46 13.40
CA THR A 482 -4.59 -19.06 12.73
C THR A 482 -4.91 -18.28 11.47
N ILE A 483 -4.93 -18.96 10.33
CA ILE A 483 -5.10 -18.34 9.01
C ILE A 483 -6.51 -18.68 8.50
N PRO A 484 -7.33 -17.67 8.10
CA PRO A 484 -8.74 -17.88 7.78
C PRO A 484 -8.98 -18.38 6.34
N PHE A 485 -7.98 -19.00 5.73
CA PHE A 485 -8.09 -19.60 4.39
C PHE A 485 -7.18 -20.83 4.29
N SER A 486 -7.42 -21.65 3.29
CA SER A 486 -6.57 -22.80 2.98
C SER A 486 -5.62 -22.47 1.84
N LEU A 487 -4.35 -22.88 1.96
CA LEU A 487 -3.34 -22.75 0.92
C LEU A 487 -2.53 -24.04 0.81
N ARG A 488 -2.38 -24.56 -0.40
CA ARG A 488 -1.57 -25.77 -0.66
C ARG A 488 -0.13 -25.36 -0.94
N ARG A 489 0.83 -26.14 -0.40
CA ARG A 489 2.25 -25.98 -0.68
C ARG A 489 2.73 -24.53 -0.45
N SER A 490 2.32 -23.95 0.68
CA SER A 490 2.73 -22.59 1.01
C SER A 490 4.22 -22.50 1.28
N ALA A 491 4.78 -21.32 1.00
CA ALA A 491 6.06 -20.87 1.53
C ALA A 491 5.76 -19.82 2.62
N SER A 492 6.08 -20.15 3.86
CA SER A 492 5.77 -19.29 5.02
C SER A 492 7.05 -18.86 5.72
N LEU A 493 7.34 -17.56 5.70
CA LEU A 493 8.48 -16.97 6.39
C LEU A 493 8.08 -16.62 7.82
N VAL A 494 8.82 -17.13 8.81
CA VAL A 494 8.51 -16.93 10.22
C VAL A 494 9.75 -16.49 10.98
N THR A 495 9.61 -15.46 11.79
CA THR A 495 10.60 -15.09 12.81
C THR A 495 9.90 -14.66 14.09
N ASN A 496 10.56 -14.87 15.21
CA ASN A 496 10.06 -14.49 16.54
C ASN A 496 11.23 -14.10 17.45
N PRO A 497 11.12 -13.09 18.31
CA PRO A 497 12.19 -12.69 19.24
C PRO A 497 12.65 -13.79 20.20
N ALA A 498 11.86 -14.85 20.38
CA ALA A 498 12.23 -16.01 21.18
C ALA A 498 13.15 -17.01 20.45
N PHE A 499 13.31 -16.90 19.14
CA PHE A 499 14.21 -17.75 18.37
C PHE A 499 15.67 -17.43 18.69
N LYS A 500 16.48 -18.49 18.84
CA LYS A 500 17.91 -18.39 19.17
C LYS A 500 18.72 -19.34 18.29
N LEU A 501 19.90 -18.89 17.87
CA LEU A 501 20.86 -19.78 17.21
C LEU A 501 21.23 -20.95 18.12
N GLY A 502 21.30 -22.15 17.56
CA GLY A 502 21.49 -23.40 18.29
C GLY A 502 20.22 -23.93 18.97
N GLY A 503 19.14 -23.19 18.98
CA GLY A 503 17.85 -23.60 19.55
C GLY A 503 17.15 -24.63 18.67
N THR A 504 16.47 -25.58 19.31
CA THR A 504 15.63 -26.58 18.63
C THR A 504 14.16 -26.24 18.82
N TYR A 505 13.41 -26.31 17.74
CA TYR A 505 12.00 -25.94 17.70
C TYR A 505 11.19 -27.00 16.97
N THR A 506 9.90 -27.08 17.30
CA THR A 506 8.93 -27.96 16.62
C THR A 506 7.77 -27.14 16.12
N VAL A 507 7.53 -27.16 14.79
CA VAL A 507 6.33 -26.62 14.19
C VAL A 507 5.27 -27.70 14.08
N LYS A 508 4.02 -27.37 14.46
CA LYS A 508 2.87 -28.27 14.40
C LYS A 508 1.69 -27.55 13.74
N THR A 509 1.09 -28.25 12.81
CA THR A 509 -0.24 -27.92 12.28
C THR A 509 -0.92 -29.22 11.87
N LYS A 510 -2.20 -29.17 11.50
CA LYS A 510 -2.94 -30.39 11.16
C LYS A 510 -2.28 -31.18 10.03
N GLY A 511 -1.88 -32.40 10.33
CA GLY A 511 -1.22 -33.30 9.39
C GLY A 511 0.25 -33.00 9.12
N TYR A 512 0.88 -32.08 9.88
CA TYR A 512 2.30 -31.76 9.74
C TYR A 512 2.93 -31.48 11.10
N GLU A 513 4.04 -32.15 11.37
CA GLU A 513 4.89 -31.90 12.53
C GLU A 513 6.36 -32.06 12.12
N LYS A 514 7.18 -31.05 12.42
CA LYS A 514 8.60 -31.05 12.07
C LYS A 514 9.42 -30.40 13.17
N THR A 515 10.45 -31.11 13.62
CA THR A 515 11.46 -30.58 14.54
C THR A 515 12.72 -30.19 13.75
N PHE A 516 13.29 -29.03 14.06
CA PHE A 516 14.47 -28.48 13.41
C PHE A 516 15.35 -27.71 14.39
N THR A 517 16.61 -27.50 14.05
CA THR A 517 17.57 -26.70 14.86
C THR A 517 18.02 -25.50 14.02
N LEU A 518 18.04 -24.32 14.62
CA LEU A 518 18.48 -23.07 13.99
C LEU A 518 20.03 -22.96 14.05
N ASN A 519 20.70 -23.59 13.10
CA ASN A 519 22.18 -23.53 13.03
C ASN A 519 22.66 -22.20 12.39
N GLU A 520 21.83 -21.55 11.62
CA GLU A 520 22.11 -20.31 10.90
C GLU A 520 21.02 -19.28 11.14
N ALA A 521 21.31 -18.01 10.84
CA ALA A 521 20.35 -16.91 11.01
C ALA A 521 19.13 -17.06 10.10
N PHE A 522 19.31 -17.66 8.92
CA PHE A 522 18.22 -18.04 8.04
C PHE A 522 18.24 -19.56 7.80
N THR A 523 17.14 -20.24 8.04
CA THR A 523 17.03 -21.70 7.94
C THR A 523 15.79 -22.11 7.16
N ALA A 524 15.95 -22.89 6.09
CA ALA A 524 14.84 -23.50 5.36
C ALA A 524 14.42 -24.82 6.03
N VAL A 525 13.11 -25.00 6.23
CA VAL A 525 12.50 -26.18 6.86
C VAL A 525 11.52 -26.81 5.87
N ARG A 526 11.79 -28.05 5.44
CA ARG A 526 10.98 -28.82 4.49
C ARG A 526 10.35 -30.05 5.14
#